data_739257c4f134183dd17e0f91e6153575
#
_entry.id   739257c4f134183dd17e0f91e6153575
#
_cell.length_a   1.000
_cell.length_b   1.000
_cell.length_c   1.000
_cell.angle_alpha   90.00
_cell.angle_beta   90.00
_cell.angle_gamma   90.00
#
_symmetry.space_group_name_H-M   'P 1'
#
loop_
_entity.id
_entity.type
_entity.pdbx_description
1 polymer ?
#
loop_
_entity_poly.entity_id
_entity_poly.type
_entity_poly.pdbx_seq_one_letter_code
_entity_poly.pdbx_strand_id
1 'polypeptide(L)'
;MRLLFAVTATAVALAVVAAGCGSTGRSGTTPSSSTAAATTTAAGALQAEANATVAGDIPDNQVFLTFRNSQAGYSMKYPEGWAQQGSGGVVTFRDKNNAVRAIVSSGAAWTKAAVQADAQALKGARVQGQPQAFTLSGRPAFKVVYQTVSAPNPVTGKRVTLTVDRYYLWKQGRRAVLDLGCPLGVDNVDAYRLISESFRWN
;
A
#
# COMPACT_ATOMS: atom_id res chain seq x y z
N MET A 1 23.71 46.19 6.82
CA MET A 1 23.24 46.86 5.61
C MET A 1 21.86 46.26 5.30
N ARG A 2 20.81 47.05 5.57
CA ARG A 2 19.39 46.69 5.42
C ARG A 2 18.95 46.93 3.99
N LEU A 3 18.27 45.97 3.36
CA LEU A 3 17.40 46.25 2.19
C LEU A 3 16.06 45.56 2.43
N LEU A 4 15.06 46.34 2.71
CA LEU A 4 13.64 46.04 2.66
C LEU A 4 13.18 46.22 1.19
N PHE A 5 12.48 45.27 0.65
CA PHE A 5 11.62 45.46 -0.53
C PHE A 5 10.19 45.09 -0.15
N ALA A 6 9.35 46.12 -0.13
CA ALA A 6 7.91 46.04 -0.10
C ALA A 6 7.41 45.95 -1.54
N VAL A 7 6.50 45.06 -1.84
CA VAL A 7 5.73 45.07 -3.09
C VAL A 7 4.24 44.98 -2.78
N THR A 8 3.55 45.96 -3.28
CA THR A 8 2.15 46.32 -3.10
C THR A 8 1.19 45.37 -3.84
N ALA A 9 0.03 45.17 -3.21
CA ALA A 9 -1.16 44.54 -3.77
C ALA A 9 -1.83 45.37 -4.82
N THR A 10 -2.33 44.76 -5.88
CA THR A 10 -3.32 45.37 -6.77
C THR A 10 -4.48 44.42 -7.01
N ALA A 11 -5.64 44.77 -6.47
CA ALA A 11 -6.92 44.09 -6.70
C ALA A 11 -7.55 44.65 -7.97
N VAL A 12 -8.02 43.79 -8.87
CA VAL A 12 -8.89 44.16 -9.98
C VAL A 12 -10.20 43.37 -9.83
N ALA A 13 -11.26 44.12 -9.54
CA ALA A 13 -12.63 43.63 -9.56
C ALA A 13 -13.21 43.86 -10.97
N LEU A 14 -13.78 42.84 -11.57
CA LEU A 14 -14.58 42.98 -12.78
C LEU A 14 -16.00 42.49 -12.51
N ALA A 15 -16.94 43.41 -12.43
CA ALA A 15 -18.38 43.17 -12.40
C ALA A 15 -18.92 43.15 -13.84
N VAL A 16 -19.66 42.10 -14.20
CA VAL A 16 -20.48 42.07 -15.43
C VAL A 16 -21.91 41.82 -15.02
N VAL A 17 -22.73 42.86 -15.26
CA VAL A 17 -24.19 42.84 -15.17
C VAL A 17 -24.72 42.53 -16.57
N ALA A 18 -25.58 41.54 -16.69
CA ALA A 18 -26.44 41.39 -17.85
C ALA A 18 -27.89 41.12 -17.41
N ALA A 19 -28.73 42.09 -17.57
CA ALA A 19 -30.16 41.96 -17.45
C ALA A 19 -30.75 41.45 -18.78
N GLY A 20 -31.70 40.53 -18.72
CA GLY A 20 -32.49 40.05 -19.82
C GLY A 20 -33.87 39.60 -19.33
N CYS A 21 -34.87 40.44 -19.50
CA CYS A 21 -36.31 40.18 -19.30
C CYS A 21 -36.89 39.30 -20.40
N GLY A 22 -37.88 38.49 -20.05
CA GLY A 22 -38.86 38.07 -21.04
C GLY A 22 -39.62 36.77 -20.74
N SER A 23 -40.85 36.92 -20.28
CA SER A 23 -42.13 36.28 -20.63
C SER A 23 -42.54 34.93 -20.02
N THR A 24 -43.54 35.05 -19.17
CA THR A 24 -44.80 34.27 -18.98
C THR A 24 -45.00 32.94 -19.69
N GLY A 25 -45.24 31.89 -18.87
CA GLY A 25 -45.84 30.63 -19.32
C GLY A 25 -46.00 29.63 -18.17
N ARG A 26 -47.24 29.40 -17.80
CA ARG A 26 -47.80 28.51 -16.77
C ARG A 26 -47.38 27.06 -16.92
N SER A 27 -47.28 26.39 -15.83
CA SER A 27 -47.73 25.04 -15.45
C SER A 27 -46.62 24.24 -14.76
N GLY A 28 -46.93 23.87 -13.51
CA GLY A 28 -46.05 23.16 -12.64
C GLY A 28 -45.69 21.77 -13.15
N THR A 29 -44.43 21.46 -12.93
CA THR A 29 -43.98 20.09 -12.72
C THR A 29 -42.66 20.23 -11.98
N THR A 30 -42.63 19.76 -10.75
CA THR A 30 -41.44 19.63 -9.91
C THR A 30 -40.42 18.78 -10.66
N PRO A 31 -39.20 19.22 -10.91
CA PRO A 31 -38.17 18.30 -11.33
C PRO A 31 -37.70 17.59 -10.09
N SER A 32 -38.12 16.32 -9.90
CA SER A 32 -37.40 15.36 -9.09
C SER A 32 -35.98 15.30 -9.59
N SER A 33 -35.06 15.81 -8.80
CA SER A 33 -33.63 15.51 -8.96
C SER A 33 -33.41 14.02 -8.74
N SER A 34 -33.61 13.23 -9.78
CA SER A 34 -33.10 11.86 -9.81
C SER A 34 -31.58 11.96 -9.84
N THR A 35 -30.95 11.83 -8.69
CA THR A 35 -29.56 11.44 -8.58
C THR A 35 -29.46 10.09 -9.31
N ALA A 36 -29.04 10.11 -10.56
CA ALA A 36 -28.73 8.91 -11.30
C ALA A 36 -27.53 8.28 -10.58
N ALA A 37 -27.82 7.33 -9.68
CA ALA A 37 -26.82 6.40 -9.21
C ALA A 37 -26.29 5.70 -10.47
N ALA A 38 -25.03 5.95 -10.81
CA ALA A 38 -24.36 5.27 -11.90
C ALA A 38 -24.35 3.79 -11.58
N THR A 39 -25.29 3.06 -12.15
CA THR A 39 -25.35 1.59 -12.07
C THR A 39 -24.16 1.09 -12.89
N THR A 40 -23.04 0.84 -12.25
CA THR A 40 -21.91 0.14 -12.87
C THR A 40 -22.44 -1.20 -13.32
N THR A 41 -22.52 -1.42 -14.64
CA THR A 41 -22.97 -2.73 -15.17
C THR A 41 -21.99 -3.80 -14.71
N ALA A 42 -22.46 -5.04 -14.50
CA ALA A 42 -21.60 -6.15 -14.10
C ALA A 42 -20.38 -6.31 -15.03
N ALA A 43 -20.55 -6.07 -16.32
CA ALA A 43 -19.44 -6.07 -17.28
C ALA A 43 -18.42 -4.95 -17.01
N GLY A 44 -18.86 -3.77 -16.62
CA GLY A 44 -17.97 -2.65 -16.25
C GLY A 44 -17.20 -2.92 -14.95
N ALA A 45 -17.84 -3.57 -13.96
CA ALA A 45 -17.19 -3.97 -12.72
C ALA A 45 -16.10 -5.04 -12.97
N LEU A 46 -16.38 -6.06 -13.76
CA LEU A 46 -15.40 -7.09 -14.14
C LEU A 46 -14.21 -6.51 -14.91
N GLN A 47 -14.45 -5.55 -15.78
CA GLN A 47 -13.36 -4.89 -16.52
C GLN A 47 -12.50 -4.02 -15.57
N ALA A 48 -13.12 -3.33 -14.63
CA ALA A 48 -12.40 -2.55 -13.62
C ALA A 48 -11.53 -3.44 -12.74
N GLU A 49 -12.05 -4.58 -12.28
CA GLU A 49 -11.30 -5.58 -11.51
C GLU A 49 -10.13 -6.17 -12.32
N ALA A 50 -10.36 -6.53 -13.59
CA ALA A 50 -9.30 -7.01 -14.48
C ALA A 50 -8.18 -5.97 -14.65
N ASN A 51 -8.53 -4.70 -14.80
CA ASN A 51 -7.55 -3.60 -14.92
C ASN A 51 -6.78 -3.38 -13.62
N ALA A 52 -7.45 -3.44 -12.46
CA ALA A 52 -6.82 -3.34 -11.14
C ALA A 52 -5.83 -4.49 -10.91
N THR A 53 -6.23 -5.72 -11.24
CA THR A 53 -5.36 -6.91 -11.16
C THR A 53 -4.13 -6.80 -12.07
N VAL A 54 -4.25 -6.21 -13.27
CA VAL A 54 -3.10 -5.93 -14.16
C VAL A 54 -2.15 -4.91 -13.51
N ALA A 55 -2.68 -3.93 -12.78
CA ALA A 55 -1.87 -2.95 -12.04
C ALA A 55 -1.15 -3.55 -10.83
N GLY A 56 -1.59 -4.71 -10.32
CA GLY A 56 -0.98 -5.40 -9.17
C GLY A 56 -1.89 -5.49 -7.96
N ASP A 57 -3.17 -5.20 -8.11
CA ASP A 57 -4.17 -5.45 -7.07
C ASP A 57 -4.35 -6.96 -6.84
N ILE A 58 -4.49 -7.36 -5.59
CA ILE A 58 -4.79 -8.74 -5.19
C ILE A 58 -6.31 -8.85 -5.09
N PRO A 59 -6.95 -9.68 -5.93
CA PRO A 59 -8.40 -9.79 -5.94
C PRO A 59 -8.98 -10.22 -4.57
N ASP A 60 -10.18 -9.76 -4.23
CA ASP A 60 -10.87 -10.11 -2.98
C ASP A 60 -11.11 -11.62 -2.83
N ASN A 61 -11.28 -12.33 -3.95
CA ASN A 61 -11.46 -13.78 -4.00
C ASN A 61 -10.13 -14.57 -4.04
N GLN A 62 -8.98 -13.91 -3.86
CA GLN A 62 -7.68 -14.56 -3.83
C GLN A 62 -7.61 -15.65 -2.77
N VAL A 63 -7.23 -16.85 -3.18
CA VAL A 63 -6.96 -17.96 -2.26
C VAL A 63 -5.58 -17.77 -1.61
N PHE A 64 -5.51 -17.99 -0.30
CA PHE A 64 -4.26 -17.91 0.45
C PHE A 64 -3.87 -19.29 0.99
N LEU A 65 -2.68 -19.73 0.64
CA LEU A 65 -2.07 -20.95 1.14
C LEU A 65 -1.23 -20.69 2.38
N THR A 66 -0.99 -21.73 3.20
CA THR A 66 -0.11 -21.63 4.36
C THR A 66 1.27 -22.15 4.00
N PHE A 67 2.25 -21.28 4.04
CA PHE A 67 3.65 -21.66 4.00
C PHE A 67 4.15 -22.02 5.40
N ARG A 68 4.88 -23.13 5.51
CA ARG A 68 5.54 -23.57 6.72
C ARG A 68 7.04 -23.70 6.48
N ASN A 69 7.80 -22.93 7.22
CA ASN A 69 9.26 -22.99 7.21
C ASN A 69 9.75 -23.68 8.46
N SER A 70 9.98 -25.00 8.39
CA SER A 70 10.47 -25.79 9.52
C SER A 70 11.90 -25.40 9.93
N GLN A 71 12.74 -25.03 8.98
CA GLN A 71 14.13 -24.65 9.24
C GLN A 71 14.23 -23.32 10.01
N ALA A 72 13.44 -22.31 9.64
CA ALA A 72 13.42 -21.01 10.32
C ALA A 72 12.34 -20.92 11.42
N GLY A 73 11.52 -21.96 11.60
CA GLY A 73 10.57 -22.10 12.71
C GLY A 73 9.41 -21.10 12.65
N TYR A 74 8.81 -20.91 11.49
CA TYR A 74 7.64 -20.06 11.34
C TYR A 74 6.67 -20.57 10.27
N SER A 75 5.47 -20.03 10.29
CA SER A 75 4.47 -20.19 9.22
C SER A 75 3.77 -18.88 8.94
N MET A 76 3.28 -18.69 7.72
CA MET A 76 2.51 -17.54 7.29
C MET A 76 1.66 -17.87 6.07
N LYS A 77 0.60 -17.07 5.81
CA LYS A 77 -0.15 -17.15 4.58
C LYS A 77 0.55 -16.40 3.45
N TYR A 78 0.33 -16.87 2.22
CA TYR A 78 0.75 -16.21 0.99
C TYR A 78 -0.28 -16.48 -0.11
N PRO A 79 -0.43 -15.60 -1.12
CA PRO A 79 -1.41 -15.81 -2.19
C PRO A 79 -1.04 -17.03 -3.05
N GLU A 80 -2.04 -17.87 -3.37
CA GLU A 80 -1.87 -18.99 -4.29
C GLU A 80 -1.41 -18.49 -5.66
N GLY A 81 -0.54 -19.28 -6.32
CA GLY A 81 0.02 -18.93 -7.63
C GLY A 81 1.25 -18.03 -7.61
N TRP A 82 1.61 -17.46 -6.45
CA TRP A 82 2.83 -16.65 -6.36
C TRP A 82 4.09 -17.50 -6.36
N ALA A 83 5.08 -17.09 -7.16
CA ALA A 83 6.36 -17.76 -7.25
C ALA A 83 7.15 -17.62 -5.95
N GLN A 84 7.52 -18.75 -5.34
CA GLN A 84 8.39 -18.79 -4.16
C GLN A 84 9.87 -18.78 -4.58
N GLN A 85 10.67 -17.96 -3.89
CA GLN A 85 12.12 -17.87 -4.04
C GLN A 85 12.81 -17.86 -2.68
N GLY A 86 14.03 -18.41 -2.61
CA GLY A 86 14.82 -18.48 -1.39
C GLY A 86 14.44 -19.64 -0.50
N SER A 87 15.19 -19.80 0.59
CA SER A 87 15.05 -20.86 1.58
C SER A 87 15.64 -20.43 2.94
N GLY A 88 15.55 -21.26 3.96
CA GLY A 88 16.11 -20.95 5.28
C GLY A 88 15.51 -19.68 5.87
N GLY A 89 16.34 -18.77 6.33
CA GLY A 89 15.93 -17.53 6.97
C GLY A 89 15.36 -16.47 6.04
N VAL A 90 15.43 -16.62 4.71
CA VAL A 90 14.95 -15.61 3.75
C VAL A 90 14.12 -16.28 2.67
N VAL A 91 12.83 -15.96 2.63
CA VAL A 91 11.89 -16.47 1.64
C VAL A 91 11.10 -15.29 1.06
N THR A 92 10.87 -15.31 -0.25
CA THR A 92 10.10 -14.28 -0.97
C THR A 92 9.07 -14.95 -1.85
N PHE A 93 7.85 -14.45 -1.83
CA PHE A 93 6.77 -14.78 -2.77
C PHE A 93 6.54 -13.59 -3.69
N ARG A 94 6.39 -13.84 -4.99
CA ARG A 94 6.24 -12.78 -5.99
C ARG A 94 5.18 -13.13 -7.02
N ASP A 95 4.41 -12.12 -7.38
CA ASP A 95 3.59 -12.11 -8.59
C ASP A 95 3.65 -10.71 -9.21
N LYS A 96 3.96 -10.62 -10.49
CA LYS A 96 4.14 -9.34 -11.21
C LYS A 96 5.09 -8.41 -10.46
N ASN A 97 4.58 -7.28 -9.95
CA ASN A 97 5.33 -6.31 -9.17
C ASN A 97 5.08 -6.40 -7.66
N ASN A 98 4.22 -7.33 -7.24
CA ASN A 98 3.98 -7.59 -5.82
C ASN A 98 5.06 -8.49 -5.24
N ALA A 99 5.39 -8.28 -3.98
CA ALA A 99 6.31 -9.12 -3.25
C ALA A 99 5.95 -9.23 -1.77
N VAL A 100 6.00 -10.44 -1.24
CA VAL A 100 5.95 -10.74 0.20
C VAL A 100 7.26 -11.41 0.55
N ARG A 101 8.04 -10.80 1.44
CA ARG A 101 9.33 -11.32 1.87
C ARG A 101 9.37 -11.49 3.37
N ALA A 102 9.76 -12.67 3.81
CA ALA A 102 10.04 -12.96 5.21
C ALA A 102 11.56 -13.11 5.41
N ILE A 103 12.10 -12.42 6.43
CA ILE A 103 13.50 -12.51 6.85
C ILE A 103 13.49 -12.90 8.32
N VAL A 104 14.00 -14.06 8.65
CA VAL A 104 14.09 -14.57 10.02
C VAL A 104 15.55 -14.74 10.43
N SER A 105 15.89 -14.24 11.61
CA SER A 105 17.24 -14.30 12.18
C SER A 105 17.17 -14.40 13.69
N SER A 106 18.30 -14.72 14.32
CA SER A 106 18.49 -14.58 15.76
C SER A 106 18.67 -13.10 16.13
N GLY A 107 18.28 -12.73 17.33
CA GLY A 107 18.49 -11.39 17.85
C GLY A 107 17.59 -11.03 19.04
N ALA A 108 17.96 -9.99 19.77
CA ALA A 108 17.16 -9.44 20.85
C ALA A 108 15.86 -8.82 20.32
N ALA A 109 14.91 -8.53 21.21
CA ALA A 109 13.68 -7.80 20.86
C ALA A 109 13.98 -6.53 20.07
N TRP A 110 13.10 -6.18 19.12
CA TRP A 110 13.20 -4.92 18.42
C TRP A 110 12.90 -3.77 19.36
N THR A 111 13.73 -2.73 19.31
CA THR A 111 13.46 -1.43 19.91
C THR A 111 13.16 -0.41 18.81
N LYS A 112 12.48 0.68 19.13
CA LYS A 112 12.20 1.75 18.15
C LYS A 112 13.49 2.25 17.48
N ALA A 113 14.57 2.43 18.26
CA ALA A 113 15.87 2.87 17.73
C ALA A 113 16.49 1.84 16.77
N ALA A 114 16.43 0.53 17.10
CA ALA A 114 16.94 -0.52 16.23
C ALA A 114 16.13 -0.62 14.93
N VAL A 115 14.80 -0.48 14.99
CA VAL A 115 13.92 -0.42 13.81
C VAL A 115 14.24 0.78 12.94
N GLN A 116 14.43 1.96 13.54
CA GLN A 116 14.81 3.17 12.82
C GLN A 116 16.15 3.00 12.09
N ALA A 117 17.15 2.44 12.76
CA ALA A 117 18.47 2.20 12.16
C ALA A 117 18.40 1.17 11.02
N ASP A 118 17.66 0.07 11.20
CA ASP A 118 17.46 -0.95 10.15
C ASP A 118 16.75 -0.35 8.92
N ALA A 119 15.69 0.43 9.13
CA ALA A 119 14.97 1.06 8.04
C ALA A 119 15.82 2.08 7.28
N GLN A 120 16.65 2.87 7.97
CA GLN A 120 17.57 3.84 7.36
C GLN A 120 18.72 3.18 6.59
N ALA A 121 19.09 1.95 6.95
CA ALA A 121 20.12 1.18 6.25
C ALA A 121 19.64 0.55 4.93
N LEU A 122 18.34 0.62 4.62
CA LEU A 122 17.79 0.07 3.39
C LEU A 122 18.28 0.85 2.17
N LYS A 123 19.11 0.22 1.36
CA LYS A 123 19.66 0.84 0.14
C LYS A 123 18.57 1.08 -0.90
N GLY A 124 18.53 2.28 -1.46
CA GLY A 124 17.55 2.65 -2.50
C GLY A 124 16.11 2.78 -1.99
N ALA A 125 15.91 2.82 -0.66
CA ALA A 125 14.62 3.03 -0.05
C ALA A 125 14.47 4.47 0.47
N ARG A 126 13.25 5.00 0.34
CA ARG A 126 12.82 6.26 0.96
C ARG A 126 11.82 5.93 2.06
N VAL A 127 12.28 6.00 3.31
CA VAL A 127 11.44 5.76 4.48
C VAL A 127 10.39 6.85 4.63
N GLN A 128 9.15 6.45 4.93
CA GLN A 128 8.00 7.33 5.14
C GLN A 128 7.70 7.42 6.65
N GLY A 129 7.96 8.59 7.23
CA GLY A 129 7.67 8.82 8.65
C GLY A 129 8.59 8.07 9.62
N GLN A 130 8.08 7.83 10.81
CA GLN A 130 8.80 7.19 11.94
C GLN A 130 8.26 5.78 12.19
N PRO A 131 9.05 4.87 12.81
CA PRO A 131 8.56 3.58 13.24
C PRO A 131 7.35 3.70 14.15
N GLN A 132 6.28 3.00 13.79
CA GLN A 132 5.03 2.92 14.54
C GLN A 132 5.01 1.63 15.35
N ALA A 133 4.82 1.76 16.67
CA ALA A 133 4.57 0.61 17.55
C ALA A 133 3.09 0.25 17.48
N PHE A 134 2.79 -1.04 17.38
CA PHE A 134 1.42 -1.55 17.38
C PHE A 134 1.37 -3.00 17.86
N THR A 135 0.18 -3.59 17.88
CA THR A 135 -0.03 -4.98 18.24
C THR A 135 -0.44 -5.78 17.01
N LEU A 136 0.34 -6.79 16.65
CA LEU A 136 0.02 -7.73 15.57
C LEU A 136 -0.35 -9.10 16.15
N SER A 137 -1.58 -9.53 15.96
CA SER A 137 -2.10 -10.82 16.50
C SER A 137 -1.80 -11.01 17.99
N GLY A 138 -2.03 -9.95 18.79
CA GLY A 138 -1.83 -9.95 20.24
C GLY A 138 -0.36 -9.83 20.70
N ARG A 139 0.57 -9.51 19.81
CA ARG A 139 2.01 -9.36 20.12
C ARG A 139 2.53 -7.99 19.77
N PRO A 140 3.44 -7.41 20.56
CA PRO A 140 4.11 -6.17 20.22
C PRO A 140 4.85 -6.30 18.89
N ALA A 141 4.74 -5.27 18.07
CA ALA A 141 5.38 -5.18 16.76
C ALA A 141 5.71 -3.73 16.43
N PHE A 142 6.55 -3.52 15.42
CA PHE A 142 6.73 -2.22 14.79
C PHE A 142 6.41 -2.31 13.31
N LYS A 143 5.95 -1.19 12.75
CA LYS A 143 5.74 -1.01 11.31
C LYS A 143 6.51 0.21 10.83
N VAL A 144 7.13 0.07 9.66
CA VAL A 144 7.71 1.16 8.88
C VAL A 144 7.16 1.05 7.46
N VAL A 145 6.85 2.18 6.86
CA VAL A 145 6.51 2.24 5.44
C VAL A 145 7.68 2.86 4.69
N TYR A 146 8.04 2.30 3.56
CA TYR A 146 9.05 2.90 2.68
C TYR A 146 8.70 2.72 1.21
N GLN A 147 9.25 3.57 0.36
CA GLN A 147 9.19 3.45 -1.09
C GLN A 147 10.53 2.99 -1.63
N THR A 148 10.50 2.18 -2.68
CA THR A 148 11.68 1.71 -3.40
C THR A 148 11.34 1.44 -4.86
N VAL A 149 12.34 1.18 -5.67
CA VAL A 149 12.14 0.80 -7.08
C VAL A 149 12.16 -0.72 -7.20
N SER A 150 11.21 -1.29 -7.94
CA SER A 150 11.13 -2.74 -8.17
C SER A 150 12.36 -3.29 -8.89
N ALA A 151 12.56 -4.60 -8.81
CA ALA A 151 13.36 -5.29 -9.83
C ALA A 151 12.79 -5.02 -11.22
N PRO A 152 13.60 -5.13 -12.30
CA PRO A 152 13.06 -5.04 -13.66
C PRO A 152 12.02 -6.13 -13.89
N ASN A 153 10.93 -5.78 -14.55
CA ASN A 153 9.99 -6.78 -15.02
C ASN A 153 10.69 -7.70 -16.01
N PRO A 154 10.63 -9.03 -15.88
CA PRO A 154 11.40 -9.97 -16.70
C PRO A 154 11.03 -9.94 -18.19
N VAL A 155 9.83 -9.46 -18.52
CA VAL A 155 9.35 -9.40 -19.92
C VAL A 155 9.61 -8.02 -20.53
N THR A 156 9.31 -6.94 -19.80
CA THR A 156 9.36 -5.58 -20.35
C THR A 156 10.59 -4.80 -19.97
N GLY A 157 11.40 -5.28 -19.02
CA GLY A 157 12.52 -4.56 -18.43
C GLY A 157 12.14 -3.33 -17.60
N LYS A 158 10.87 -2.94 -17.57
CA LYS A 158 10.38 -1.76 -16.86
C LYS A 158 10.46 -1.95 -15.36
N ARG A 159 10.65 -0.85 -14.65
CA ARG A 159 10.61 -0.78 -13.18
C ARG A 159 9.48 0.13 -12.73
N VAL A 160 8.92 -0.15 -11.58
CA VAL A 160 7.88 0.68 -10.95
C VAL A 160 8.30 1.06 -9.54
N THR A 161 7.77 2.18 -9.05
CA THR A 161 7.89 2.52 -7.63
C THR A 161 6.97 1.62 -6.82
N LEU A 162 7.52 1.01 -5.78
CA LEU A 162 6.78 0.19 -4.81
C LEU A 162 6.60 0.98 -3.52
N THR A 163 5.43 0.81 -2.90
CA THR A 163 5.22 1.07 -1.47
C THR A 163 5.35 -0.25 -0.74
N VAL A 164 6.12 -0.26 0.34
CA VAL A 164 6.39 -1.46 1.13
C VAL A 164 6.03 -1.22 2.59
N ASP A 165 5.15 -2.05 3.12
CA ASP A 165 4.88 -2.18 4.54
C ASP A 165 5.89 -3.15 5.13
N ARG A 166 6.73 -2.67 6.04
CA ARG A 166 7.77 -3.46 6.71
C ARG A 166 7.41 -3.65 8.17
N TYR A 167 7.16 -4.91 8.55
CA TYR A 167 6.79 -5.29 9.91
C TYR A 167 7.97 -5.94 10.62
N TYR A 168 8.17 -5.58 11.89
CA TYR A 168 9.23 -6.10 12.75
C TYR A 168 8.60 -6.88 13.89
N LEU A 169 8.90 -8.16 13.96
CA LEU A 169 8.35 -9.12 14.90
C LEU A 169 9.49 -9.80 15.69
N TRP A 170 9.21 -10.22 16.90
CA TRP A 170 10.20 -10.97 17.70
C TRP A 170 9.54 -11.90 18.70
N LYS A 171 10.26 -12.95 19.06
CA LYS A 171 9.89 -13.89 20.12
C LYS A 171 11.13 -14.66 20.57
N GLN A 172 11.44 -14.66 21.87
CA GLN A 172 12.43 -15.57 22.49
C GLN A 172 13.77 -15.65 21.75
N GLY A 173 14.44 -14.51 21.54
CA GLY A 173 15.73 -14.46 20.86
C GLY A 173 15.70 -14.62 19.34
N ARG A 174 14.52 -14.67 18.73
CA ARG A 174 14.31 -14.68 17.26
C ARG A 174 13.66 -13.38 16.80
N ARG A 175 14.03 -12.96 15.62
CA ARG A 175 13.48 -11.81 14.92
C ARG A 175 12.89 -12.20 13.58
N ALA A 176 11.82 -11.55 13.18
CA ALA A 176 11.35 -11.62 11.81
C ALA A 176 11.10 -10.21 11.28
N VAL A 177 11.38 -10.01 10.00
CA VAL A 177 10.99 -8.85 9.23
C VAL A 177 10.14 -9.34 8.08
N LEU A 178 8.94 -8.75 7.92
CA LEU A 178 8.07 -9.02 6.78
C LEU A 178 8.00 -7.76 5.93
N ASP A 179 8.40 -7.85 4.67
CA ASP A 179 8.19 -6.82 3.65
C ASP A 179 7.02 -7.21 2.77
N LEU A 180 6.02 -6.34 2.68
CA LEU A 180 4.82 -6.52 1.87
C LEU A 180 4.76 -5.34 0.89
N GLY A 181 5.15 -5.56 -0.35
CA GLY A 181 5.34 -4.51 -1.35
C GLY A 181 4.41 -4.63 -2.54
N CYS A 182 3.77 -3.54 -2.94
CA CYS A 182 2.97 -3.40 -4.14
C CYS A 182 3.34 -2.13 -4.91
N PRO A 183 2.97 -2.01 -6.19
CA PRO A 183 3.10 -0.78 -6.94
C PRO A 183 2.43 0.40 -6.22
N LEU A 184 3.05 1.57 -6.28
CA LEU A 184 2.48 2.79 -5.70
C LEU A 184 1.09 3.07 -6.29
N GLY A 185 0.11 3.29 -5.41
CA GLY A 185 -1.29 3.53 -5.77
C GLY A 185 -2.17 2.28 -5.88
N VAL A 186 -1.59 1.09 -5.69
CA VAL A 186 -2.36 -0.17 -5.60
C VAL A 186 -2.80 -0.38 -4.16
N ASP A 187 -4.05 -0.77 -3.95
CA ASP A 187 -4.63 -1.05 -2.64
C ASP A 187 -4.66 -2.55 -2.35
N ASN A 188 -3.68 -3.02 -1.59
CA ASN A 188 -3.58 -4.40 -1.10
C ASN A 188 -3.71 -4.48 0.43
N VAL A 189 -4.34 -3.50 1.08
CA VAL A 189 -4.39 -3.38 2.54
C VAL A 189 -4.97 -4.62 3.21
N ASP A 190 -6.10 -5.14 2.72
CA ASP A 190 -6.76 -6.30 3.30
C ASP A 190 -5.96 -7.60 3.13
N ALA A 191 -5.42 -7.82 1.94
CA ALA A 191 -4.52 -8.95 1.67
C ALA A 191 -3.26 -8.90 2.55
N TYR A 192 -2.65 -7.73 2.70
CA TYR A 192 -1.44 -7.55 3.52
C TYR A 192 -1.72 -7.67 5.01
N ARG A 193 -2.89 -7.23 5.47
CA ARG A 193 -3.36 -7.47 6.83
C ARG A 193 -3.49 -8.99 7.09
N LEU A 194 -4.18 -9.71 6.20
CA LEU A 194 -4.35 -11.15 6.31
C LEU A 194 -3.01 -11.89 6.33
N ILE A 195 -2.05 -11.52 5.48
CA ILE A 195 -0.72 -12.11 5.43
C ILE A 195 0.04 -11.83 6.73
N SER A 196 0.16 -10.55 7.13
CA SER A 196 0.92 -10.16 8.31
C SER A 196 0.33 -10.76 9.60
N GLU A 197 -0.99 -10.72 9.77
CA GLU A 197 -1.69 -11.29 10.92
C GLU A 197 -1.61 -12.82 10.97
N SER A 198 -1.34 -13.49 9.86
CA SER A 198 -1.20 -14.94 9.81
C SER A 198 0.16 -15.45 10.30
N PHE A 199 1.16 -14.57 10.44
CA PHE A 199 2.49 -14.98 10.86
C PHE A 199 2.50 -15.63 12.25
N ARG A 200 3.07 -16.82 12.35
CA ARG A 200 3.20 -17.59 13.61
C ARG A 200 4.62 -18.13 13.72
N TRP A 201 5.16 -18.04 14.93
CA TRP A 201 6.33 -18.80 15.31
C TRP A 201 5.92 -20.25 15.65
N ASN A 202 6.61 -21.21 15.07
CA ASN A 202 6.44 -22.64 15.36
C ASN A 202 7.36 -23.05 16.49
#